data_4b6022cbb896221ee1b45abb90b38e80
#
_entry.id   4b6022cbb896221ee1b45abb90b38e80
#
_cell.length_a   1.000
_cell.length_b   1.000
_cell.length_c   1.000
_cell.angle_alpha   90.00
_cell.angle_beta   90.00
_cell.angle_gamma   90.00
#
_symmetry.space_group_name_H-M   'P 1'
#
loop_
_entity.id
_entity.type
_entity.pdbx_description
1 polymer ?
#
loop_
_entity_poly.entity_id
_entity_poly.type
_entity_poly.pdbx_seq_one_letter_code
_entity_poly.pdbx_strand_id
1 'polypeptide(L)'
;MNNQMAYLVGMILGNGEVQRDVNSTTITIEIPHKNLRDDEGLEVSVYVKSSLADIRSVIEPLLGHSLPISQTKSVTRVSFTKPNEDYTMREILRFIGNGIHHSTMTMNDELFNMSTDEKKELLRGVADVTGYIRKSNIAFGQDGCHRVYIEIPGNWQFVIDIANMLKTLDIPVQTIDFGHPNFRDSNLKKYNEGKPNYWKKEHQVKIWANEFLPIGFNIVHKQRALERYAEELLDYLDEKKTHQFYWEKPVRLRNKPIHPMENDDSLPEKIRGKHFDSWTQLAKELGYGE
;
A
#
# COMPACT_ATOMS: atom_id res chain seq x y z
N MET A 1 -4.64 -21.08 2.99
CA MET A 1 -3.44 -20.46 3.63
C MET A 1 -3.85 -20.04 5.04
N ASN A 2 -2.95 -19.93 6.02
CA ASN A 2 -3.31 -19.33 7.30
C ASN A 2 -3.07 -17.82 7.30
N ASN A 3 -3.62 -17.11 8.28
CA ASN A 3 -3.56 -15.65 8.36
C ASN A 3 -2.12 -15.11 8.46
N GLN A 4 -1.25 -15.76 9.23
CA GLN A 4 0.15 -15.34 9.36
C GLN A 4 0.92 -15.49 8.03
N MET A 5 0.65 -16.55 7.28
CA MET A 5 1.22 -16.76 5.96
C MET A 5 0.71 -15.70 4.97
N ALA A 6 -0.58 -15.37 5.00
CA ALA A 6 -1.17 -14.33 4.17
C ALA A 6 -0.52 -12.97 4.44
N TYR A 7 -0.33 -12.63 5.71
CA TYR A 7 0.37 -11.43 6.14
C TYR A 7 1.82 -11.38 5.60
N LEU A 8 2.59 -12.47 5.78
CA LEU A 8 3.97 -12.56 5.28
C LEU A 8 4.04 -12.43 3.75
N VAL A 9 3.15 -13.12 3.02
CA VAL A 9 3.06 -13.00 1.55
C VAL A 9 2.75 -11.56 1.14
N GLY A 10 1.86 -10.89 1.85
CA GLY A 10 1.57 -9.47 1.63
C GLY A 10 2.80 -8.56 1.80
N MET A 11 3.60 -8.79 2.85
CA MET A 11 4.87 -8.05 3.05
C MET A 11 5.85 -8.30 1.90
N ILE A 12 5.98 -9.54 1.43
CA ILE A 12 6.88 -9.90 0.32
C ILE A 12 6.43 -9.24 -0.99
N LEU A 13 5.15 -9.33 -1.33
CA LEU A 13 4.60 -8.68 -2.51
C LEU A 13 4.77 -7.14 -2.46
N GLY A 14 4.63 -6.56 -1.27
CA GLY A 14 4.77 -5.12 -1.07
C GLY A 14 6.18 -4.60 -1.28
N ASN A 15 7.19 -5.27 -0.70
CA ASN A 15 8.57 -4.79 -0.78
C ASN A 15 9.63 -5.89 -0.55
N GLY A 16 9.39 -7.07 -1.12
CA GLY A 16 10.27 -8.23 -0.98
C GLY A 16 11.18 -8.46 -2.18
N GLU A 17 12.26 -9.18 -1.89
CA GLU A 17 13.20 -9.73 -2.86
C GLU A 17 13.44 -11.21 -2.54
N VAL A 18 13.55 -12.04 -3.56
CA VAL A 18 13.73 -13.50 -3.47
C VAL A 18 15.01 -13.90 -4.20
N GLN A 19 15.93 -14.43 -3.46
CA GLN A 19 17.17 -15.02 -3.99
C GLN A 19 17.07 -16.53 -3.90
N ARG A 20 17.08 -17.21 -5.04
CA ARG A 20 17.00 -18.68 -5.14
C ARG A 20 18.39 -19.25 -5.39
N ASP A 21 18.81 -20.11 -4.48
CA ASP A 21 20.01 -20.95 -4.63
C ASP A 21 19.63 -22.41 -4.92
N VAL A 22 20.60 -23.26 -5.20
CA VAL A 22 20.37 -24.67 -5.55
C VAL A 22 19.58 -25.41 -4.46
N ASN A 23 19.89 -25.19 -3.20
CA ASN A 23 19.32 -25.95 -2.07
C ASN A 23 18.45 -25.09 -1.13
N SER A 24 18.47 -23.79 -1.27
CA SER A 24 17.78 -22.88 -0.36
C SER A 24 17.26 -21.64 -1.08
N THR A 25 16.29 -21.01 -0.47
CA THR A 25 15.79 -19.70 -0.91
C THR A 25 15.89 -18.70 0.25
N THR A 26 16.41 -17.52 -0.04
CA THR A 26 16.46 -16.38 0.87
C THR A 26 15.43 -15.36 0.44
N ILE A 27 14.62 -14.91 1.39
CA ILE A 27 13.67 -13.83 1.20
C ILE A 27 14.13 -12.65 2.07
N THR A 28 14.22 -11.47 1.46
CA THR A 28 14.53 -10.21 2.12
C THR A 28 13.38 -9.24 1.91
N ILE A 29 12.89 -8.63 2.99
CA ILE A 29 11.83 -7.63 2.95
C ILE A 29 12.43 -6.29 3.40
N GLU A 30 12.35 -5.28 2.55
CA GLU A 30 12.74 -3.92 2.90
C GLU A 30 11.59 -3.16 3.54
N ILE A 31 11.85 -2.50 4.66
CA ILE A 31 10.86 -1.69 5.37
C ILE A 31 11.41 -0.26 5.49
N PRO A 32 10.99 0.66 4.61
CA PRO A 32 11.39 2.05 4.68
C PRO A 32 10.90 2.71 5.96
N HIS A 33 11.77 3.37 6.72
CA HIS A 33 11.40 4.02 7.98
C HIS A 33 10.36 5.12 7.78
N LYS A 34 10.30 5.73 6.58
CA LYS A 34 9.25 6.71 6.24
C LYS A 34 7.83 6.15 6.37
N ASN A 35 7.66 4.83 6.13
CA ASN A 35 6.37 4.14 6.18
C ASN A 35 6.00 3.69 7.60
N LEU A 36 6.96 3.74 8.53
CA LEU A 36 6.76 3.39 9.94
C LEU A 36 6.50 4.61 10.83
N ARG A 37 6.49 5.81 10.25
CA ARG A 37 6.33 7.06 11.02
C ARG A 37 5.08 7.04 11.87
N ASP A 38 5.26 7.62 13.05
CA ASP A 38 4.18 8.00 13.93
C ASP A 38 3.86 9.50 13.72
N ASP A 39 2.58 9.84 13.76
CA ASP A 39 2.11 11.23 13.70
C ASP A 39 2.27 11.97 15.05
N GLU A 40 2.64 11.26 16.11
CA GLU A 40 2.78 11.81 17.47
C GLU A 40 4.18 12.40 17.73
N GLY A 41 5.06 12.38 16.74
CA GLY A 41 6.39 13.01 16.82
C GLY A 41 7.42 12.21 17.62
N LEU A 42 7.21 10.90 17.78
CA LEU A 42 8.20 10.02 18.41
C LEU A 42 9.51 9.98 17.61
N GLU A 43 10.60 9.77 18.33
CA GLU A 43 11.92 9.53 17.75
C GLU A 43 11.89 8.35 16.77
N VAL A 44 12.58 8.51 15.62
CA VAL A 44 12.64 7.48 14.55
C VAL A 44 13.05 6.10 15.11
N SER A 45 14.01 6.08 16.00
CA SER A 45 14.50 4.84 16.62
C SER A 45 13.46 4.12 17.47
N VAL A 46 12.55 4.87 18.09
CA VAL A 46 11.52 4.31 18.97
C VAL A 46 10.41 3.66 18.13
N TYR A 47 9.84 4.39 17.18
CA TYR A 47 8.75 3.81 16.39
C TYR A 47 9.24 2.70 15.44
N VAL A 48 10.47 2.75 14.95
CA VAL A 48 11.05 1.65 14.16
C VAL A 48 11.20 0.38 15.01
N LYS A 49 11.74 0.49 16.23
CA LYS A 49 11.87 -0.67 17.12
C LYS A 49 10.53 -1.26 17.51
N SER A 50 9.55 -0.43 17.84
CA SER A 50 8.18 -0.87 18.15
C SER A 50 7.56 -1.59 16.96
N SER A 51 7.59 -0.98 15.77
CA SER A 51 7.05 -1.60 14.55
C SER A 51 7.67 -2.96 14.24
N LEU A 52 8.98 -3.08 14.41
CA LEU A 52 9.69 -4.34 14.18
C LEU A 52 9.29 -5.41 15.20
N ALA A 53 9.06 -5.03 16.46
CA ALA A 53 8.56 -5.95 17.48
C ALA A 53 7.17 -6.47 17.10
N ASP A 54 6.27 -5.60 16.65
CA ASP A 54 4.92 -5.97 16.20
C ASP A 54 4.98 -6.93 15.00
N ILE A 55 5.78 -6.62 13.98
CA ILE A 55 5.95 -7.48 12.79
C ILE A 55 6.53 -8.85 13.18
N ARG A 56 7.59 -8.87 13.98
CA ARG A 56 8.25 -10.11 14.40
C ARG A 56 7.32 -11.01 15.20
N SER A 57 6.45 -10.45 16.05
CA SER A 57 5.48 -11.21 16.83
C SER A 57 4.53 -12.06 15.98
N VAL A 58 4.27 -11.64 14.73
CA VAL A 58 3.42 -12.37 13.78
C VAL A 58 4.23 -13.41 12.99
N ILE A 59 5.39 -13.02 12.47
CA ILE A 59 6.09 -13.87 11.48
C ILE A 59 7.12 -14.83 12.08
N GLU A 60 7.74 -14.53 13.24
CA GLU A 60 8.69 -15.46 13.87
C GLU A 60 8.06 -16.80 14.30
N PRO A 61 6.85 -16.85 14.86
CA PRO A 61 6.18 -18.12 15.14
C PRO A 61 5.93 -18.96 13.89
N LEU A 62 5.58 -18.33 12.75
CA LEU A 62 5.38 -19.00 11.48
C LEU A 62 6.68 -19.61 10.93
N LEU A 63 7.79 -18.89 11.09
CA LEU A 63 9.09 -19.30 10.57
C LEU A 63 9.83 -20.27 11.50
N GLY A 64 9.47 -20.30 12.79
CA GLY A 64 10.08 -21.14 13.81
C GLY A 64 11.47 -20.67 14.28
N HIS A 65 11.86 -19.45 13.94
CA HIS A 65 13.12 -18.83 14.38
C HIS A 65 13.05 -17.31 14.38
N SER A 66 13.96 -16.68 15.12
CA SER A 66 14.12 -15.23 15.12
C SER A 66 14.62 -14.71 13.78
N LEU A 67 14.10 -13.55 13.38
CA LEU A 67 14.45 -12.90 12.12
C LEU A 67 15.73 -12.09 12.24
N PRO A 68 16.74 -12.36 11.42
CA PRO A 68 17.88 -11.47 11.23
C PRO A 68 17.43 -10.11 10.70
N ILE A 69 17.96 -9.05 11.30
CA ILE A 69 17.65 -7.67 10.93
C ILE A 69 18.94 -6.94 10.61
N SER A 70 18.97 -6.24 9.47
CA SER A 70 19.98 -5.26 9.17
C SER A 70 19.35 -3.89 8.99
N GLN A 71 19.97 -2.84 9.53
CA GLN A 71 19.41 -1.49 9.52
C GLN A 71 20.40 -0.49 8.94
N THR A 72 19.86 0.41 8.13
CA THR A 72 20.50 1.67 7.73
C THR A 72 19.79 2.84 8.42
N LYS A 73 20.16 4.08 8.08
CA LYS A 73 19.48 5.28 8.59
C LYS A 73 18.01 5.41 8.15
N SER A 74 17.62 4.77 7.04
CA SER A 74 16.31 4.98 6.40
C SER A 74 15.53 3.71 6.10
N VAL A 75 16.15 2.55 6.23
CA VAL A 75 15.56 1.26 5.85
C VAL A 75 15.97 0.18 6.84
N THR A 76 15.04 -0.67 7.19
CA THR A 76 15.31 -1.96 7.85
C THR A 76 15.08 -3.08 6.84
N ARG A 77 15.99 -4.05 6.81
CA ARG A 77 15.84 -5.30 6.06
C ARG A 77 15.65 -6.45 7.03
N VAL A 78 14.60 -7.18 6.81
CA VAL A 78 14.29 -8.42 7.53
C VAL A 78 14.49 -9.57 6.54
N SER A 79 15.32 -10.54 6.89
CA SER A 79 15.68 -11.64 5.98
C SER A 79 15.51 -12.99 6.65
N PHE A 80 15.16 -14.00 5.87
CA PHE A 80 15.17 -15.38 6.32
C PHE A 80 15.51 -16.32 5.15
N THR A 81 16.16 -17.43 5.49
CA THR A 81 16.57 -18.45 4.53
C THR A 81 15.99 -19.79 4.97
N LYS A 82 15.43 -20.53 4.04
CA LYS A 82 14.95 -21.90 4.27
C LYS A 82 15.34 -22.82 3.11
N PRO A 83 15.48 -24.13 3.37
CA PRO A 83 15.62 -25.10 2.30
C PRO A 83 14.48 -25.01 1.28
N ASN A 84 14.76 -25.28 0.00
CA ASN A 84 13.74 -25.26 -1.04
C ASN A 84 12.62 -26.29 -0.80
N GLU A 85 12.91 -27.34 -0.02
CA GLU A 85 11.97 -28.40 0.34
C GLU A 85 11.12 -28.04 1.58
N ASP A 86 11.44 -26.96 2.30
CA ASP A 86 10.66 -26.51 3.45
C ASP A 86 9.23 -26.19 3.03
N TYR A 87 8.26 -26.67 3.80
CA TYR A 87 6.84 -26.48 3.48
C TYR A 87 6.46 -25.00 3.42
N THR A 88 6.88 -24.22 4.40
CA THR A 88 6.60 -22.78 4.46
C THR A 88 7.18 -22.06 3.24
N MET A 89 8.42 -22.39 2.85
CA MET A 89 9.05 -21.78 1.68
C MET A 89 8.30 -22.15 0.39
N ARG A 90 7.91 -23.41 0.20
CA ARG A 90 7.14 -23.81 -0.97
C ARG A 90 5.79 -23.12 -1.07
N GLU A 91 5.08 -22.98 0.04
CA GLU A 91 3.82 -22.23 0.07
C GLU A 91 4.04 -20.76 -0.30
N ILE A 92 5.05 -20.10 0.28
CA ILE A 92 5.37 -18.71 -0.09
C ILE A 92 5.64 -18.61 -1.60
N LEU A 93 6.52 -19.46 -2.13
CA LEU A 93 6.90 -19.43 -3.55
C LEU A 93 5.71 -19.72 -4.49
N ARG A 94 4.77 -20.56 -4.07
CA ARG A 94 3.53 -20.81 -4.80
C ARG A 94 2.71 -19.54 -4.97
N PHE A 95 2.56 -18.73 -3.92
CA PHE A 95 1.74 -17.52 -3.93
C PHE A 95 2.40 -16.34 -4.64
N ILE A 96 3.72 -16.19 -4.53
CA ILE A 96 4.45 -15.12 -5.23
C ILE A 96 4.86 -15.50 -6.67
N GLY A 97 4.69 -16.78 -7.05
CA GLY A 97 5.02 -17.29 -8.38
C GLY A 97 6.50 -17.17 -8.71
N ASN A 98 6.79 -16.77 -9.94
CA ASN A 98 8.16 -16.60 -10.43
C ASN A 98 8.78 -15.23 -10.09
N GLY A 99 8.08 -14.40 -9.35
CA GLY A 99 8.57 -13.08 -8.95
C GLY A 99 9.84 -13.18 -8.09
N ILE A 100 10.86 -12.44 -8.47
CA ILE A 100 12.13 -12.36 -7.72
C ILE A 100 12.28 -11.03 -6.99
N HIS A 101 11.53 -10.01 -7.39
CA HIS A 101 11.58 -8.68 -6.80
C HIS A 101 10.17 -8.06 -6.81
N HIS A 102 9.81 -7.34 -5.76
CA HIS A 102 8.48 -6.73 -5.61
C HIS A 102 8.04 -5.89 -6.83
N SER A 103 8.97 -5.26 -7.55
CA SER A 103 8.66 -4.47 -8.76
C SER A 103 8.08 -5.28 -9.93
N THR A 104 8.18 -6.61 -9.88
CA THR A 104 7.67 -7.54 -10.91
C THR A 104 6.66 -8.55 -10.37
N MET A 105 6.42 -8.56 -9.05
CA MET A 105 5.44 -9.44 -8.42
C MET A 105 4.02 -8.92 -8.65
N THR A 106 3.09 -9.83 -8.88
CA THR A 106 1.65 -9.54 -9.04
C THR A 106 0.83 -10.53 -8.24
N MET A 107 -0.43 -10.22 -8.00
CA MET A 107 -1.35 -11.16 -7.36
C MET A 107 -1.88 -12.15 -8.39
N ASN A 108 -1.76 -13.44 -8.08
CA ASN A 108 -2.33 -14.50 -8.89
C ASN A 108 -3.79 -14.83 -8.49
N ASP A 109 -4.47 -15.67 -9.26
CA ASP A 109 -5.86 -16.03 -9.00
C ASP A 109 -6.04 -16.74 -7.66
N GLU A 110 -5.04 -17.47 -7.16
CA GLU A 110 -5.12 -18.14 -5.87
C GLU A 110 -5.26 -17.15 -4.72
N LEU A 111 -4.56 -16.01 -4.81
CA LEU A 111 -4.68 -14.93 -3.83
C LEU A 111 -6.07 -14.27 -3.88
N PHE A 112 -6.64 -14.11 -5.08
CA PHE A 112 -8.00 -13.59 -5.22
C PHE A 112 -9.09 -14.56 -4.74
N ASN A 113 -8.81 -15.86 -4.71
CA ASN A 113 -9.73 -16.89 -4.25
C ASN A 113 -9.62 -17.22 -2.75
N MET A 114 -8.76 -16.54 -2.00
CA MET A 114 -8.64 -16.70 -0.55
C MET A 114 -9.91 -16.27 0.19
N SER A 115 -10.04 -16.71 1.44
CA SER A 115 -11.08 -16.24 2.35
C SER A 115 -10.96 -14.73 2.61
N THR A 116 -12.06 -14.13 3.04
CA THR A 116 -12.10 -12.69 3.42
C THR A 116 -11.02 -12.32 4.44
N ASP A 117 -10.82 -13.16 5.45
CA ASP A 117 -9.84 -12.90 6.50
C ASP A 117 -8.39 -12.99 5.98
N GLU A 118 -8.09 -14.00 5.16
CA GLU A 118 -6.77 -14.11 4.54
C GLU A 118 -6.47 -12.93 3.59
N LYS A 119 -7.45 -12.46 2.83
CA LYS A 119 -7.32 -11.26 1.97
C LYS A 119 -7.01 -10.01 2.80
N LYS A 120 -7.70 -9.85 3.95
CA LYS A 120 -7.41 -8.74 4.86
C LYS A 120 -6.00 -8.81 5.42
N GLU A 121 -5.56 -9.98 5.85
CA GLU A 121 -4.20 -10.18 6.36
C GLU A 121 -3.13 -9.92 5.28
N LEU A 122 -3.36 -10.37 4.05
CA LEU A 122 -2.47 -10.06 2.93
C LEU A 122 -2.35 -8.55 2.71
N LEU A 123 -3.47 -7.85 2.64
CA LEU A 123 -3.48 -6.39 2.48
C LEU A 123 -2.88 -5.66 3.69
N ARG A 124 -3.06 -6.18 4.91
CA ARG A 124 -2.42 -5.68 6.13
C ARG A 124 -0.90 -5.81 6.04
N GLY A 125 -0.39 -6.95 5.57
CA GLY A 125 1.04 -7.16 5.34
C GLY A 125 1.62 -6.18 4.32
N VAL A 126 0.93 -5.96 3.20
CA VAL A 126 1.29 -4.92 2.23
C VAL A 126 1.33 -3.54 2.89
N ALA A 127 0.27 -3.18 3.63
CA ALA A 127 0.15 -1.85 4.23
C ALA A 127 1.18 -1.59 5.34
N ASP A 128 1.58 -2.62 6.09
CA ASP A 128 2.57 -2.45 7.15
C ASP A 128 3.95 -2.09 6.61
N VAL A 129 4.35 -2.60 5.45
CA VAL A 129 5.67 -2.32 4.85
C VAL A 129 5.67 -1.17 3.86
N THR A 130 4.53 -0.89 3.20
CA THR A 130 4.45 0.12 2.14
C THR A 130 3.53 1.29 2.48
N GLY A 131 2.69 1.15 3.49
CA GLY A 131 1.65 2.11 3.81
C GLY A 131 1.95 2.98 5.02
N TYR A 132 1.30 4.12 5.05
CA TYR A 132 1.26 5.02 6.20
C TYR A 132 -0.09 5.73 6.25
N ILE A 133 -0.42 6.27 7.41
CA ILE A 133 -1.61 7.09 7.59
C ILE A 133 -1.19 8.52 7.95
N ARG A 134 -1.90 9.49 7.46
CA ARG A 134 -1.69 10.89 7.82
C ARG A 134 -2.93 11.75 7.58
N LYS A 135 -2.94 12.91 8.21
CA LYS A 135 -3.90 13.97 7.92
C LYS A 135 -3.86 14.36 6.45
N SER A 136 -5.03 14.54 5.86
CA SER A 136 -5.11 15.14 4.53
C SER A 136 -4.63 16.59 4.57
N ASN A 137 -4.04 17.05 3.49
CA ASN A 137 -3.56 18.42 3.41
C ASN A 137 -4.75 19.39 3.31
N ILE A 138 -4.82 20.36 4.22
CA ILE A 138 -5.81 21.44 4.27
C ILE A 138 -5.92 22.21 2.94
N ALA A 139 -4.85 22.26 2.15
CA ALA A 139 -4.84 22.90 0.83
C ALA A 139 -5.92 22.40 -0.14
N PHE A 140 -6.54 21.25 0.15
CA PHE A 140 -7.66 20.70 -0.61
C PHE A 140 -9.03 20.95 0.03
N GLY A 141 -9.10 21.84 1.01
CA GLY A 141 -10.36 22.23 1.66
C GLY A 141 -11.02 21.12 2.47
N GLN A 142 -10.24 20.17 2.98
CA GLN A 142 -10.73 18.95 3.63
C GLN A 142 -10.14 18.75 5.01
N ASP A 143 -10.55 19.62 5.93
CA ASP A 143 -10.30 19.38 7.35
C ASP A 143 -10.98 18.07 7.78
N GLY A 144 -10.26 17.22 8.51
CA GLY A 144 -10.81 15.98 9.06
C GLY A 144 -10.79 14.75 8.14
N CYS A 145 -10.52 14.90 6.85
CA CYS A 145 -10.48 13.75 5.92
C CYS A 145 -9.12 13.08 5.92
N HIS A 146 -8.96 12.02 6.68
CA HIS A 146 -7.71 11.31 6.82
C HIS A 146 -7.67 10.07 5.92
N ARG A 147 -6.48 9.70 5.47
CA ARG A 147 -6.28 8.64 4.48
C ARG A 147 -5.13 7.72 4.85
N VAL A 148 -5.31 6.48 4.46
CA VAL A 148 -4.21 5.53 4.31
C VAL A 148 -3.65 5.69 2.90
N TYR A 149 -2.32 5.71 2.81
CA TYR A 149 -1.54 5.79 1.60
C TYR A 149 -0.71 4.51 1.50
N ILE A 150 -0.86 3.76 0.42
CA ILE A 150 -0.03 2.59 0.11
C ILE A 150 0.85 2.97 -1.06
N GLU A 151 2.17 3.02 -0.85
CA GLU A 151 3.16 3.44 -1.84
C GLU A 151 3.88 2.22 -2.43
N ILE A 152 3.69 1.96 -3.71
CA ILE A 152 4.28 0.83 -4.42
C ILE A 152 5.30 1.35 -5.43
N PRO A 153 6.61 1.10 -5.22
CA PRO A 153 7.62 1.55 -6.16
C PRO A 153 7.63 0.71 -7.43
N GLY A 154 7.47 1.39 -8.57
CA GLY A 154 7.73 0.83 -9.90
C GLY A 154 6.78 -0.27 -10.41
N ASN A 155 5.78 -0.68 -9.63
CA ASN A 155 4.88 -1.77 -10.00
C ASN A 155 3.41 -1.30 -10.11
N TRP A 156 3.05 -0.77 -11.28
CA TRP A 156 1.70 -0.28 -11.55
C TRP A 156 0.65 -1.41 -11.54
N GLN A 157 1.00 -2.61 -12.00
CA GLN A 157 0.08 -3.74 -12.04
C GLN A 157 -0.30 -4.18 -10.62
N PHE A 158 0.66 -4.28 -9.71
CA PHE A 158 0.40 -4.63 -8.33
C PHE A 158 -0.51 -3.61 -7.61
N VAL A 159 -0.40 -2.33 -7.97
CA VAL A 159 -1.32 -1.28 -7.49
C VAL A 159 -2.76 -1.54 -7.93
N ILE A 160 -2.95 -1.99 -9.17
CA ILE A 160 -4.27 -2.38 -9.68
C ILE A 160 -4.76 -3.65 -8.97
N ASP A 161 -3.89 -4.62 -8.73
CA ASP A 161 -4.23 -5.84 -8.00
C ASP A 161 -4.69 -5.53 -6.57
N ILE A 162 -4.00 -4.61 -5.87
CA ILE A 162 -4.44 -4.09 -4.56
C ILE A 162 -5.85 -3.48 -4.66
N ALA A 163 -6.09 -2.62 -5.64
CA ALA A 163 -7.40 -1.99 -5.82
C ALA A 163 -8.51 -3.01 -6.12
N ASN A 164 -8.21 -4.03 -6.93
CA ASN A 164 -9.13 -5.12 -7.22
C ASN A 164 -9.38 -6.00 -5.99
N MET A 165 -8.34 -6.30 -5.20
CA MET A 165 -8.47 -7.04 -3.95
C MET A 165 -9.36 -6.29 -2.94
N LEU A 166 -9.14 -4.98 -2.77
CA LEU A 166 -9.97 -4.10 -1.94
C LEU A 166 -11.44 -4.13 -2.40
N LYS A 167 -11.67 -4.11 -3.72
CA LYS A 167 -13.02 -4.23 -4.29
C LYS A 167 -13.70 -5.54 -3.92
N THR A 168 -12.97 -6.67 -3.86
CA THR A 168 -13.55 -7.96 -3.42
C THR A 168 -13.97 -7.96 -1.95
N LEU A 169 -13.46 -7.02 -1.17
CA LEU A 169 -13.77 -6.81 0.25
C LEU A 169 -14.78 -5.68 0.48
N ASP A 170 -15.36 -5.14 -0.60
CA ASP A 170 -16.23 -3.97 -0.57
C ASP A 170 -15.58 -2.70 0.00
N ILE A 171 -14.26 -2.58 -0.08
CA ILE A 171 -13.52 -1.41 0.37
C ILE A 171 -13.23 -0.51 -0.83
N PRO A 172 -13.78 0.72 -0.87
CA PRO A 172 -13.60 1.62 -2.00
C PRO A 172 -12.21 2.25 -1.98
N VAL A 173 -11.55 2.26 -3.13
CA VAL A 173 -10.35 3.05 -3.37
C VAL A 173 -10.77 4.48 -3.72
N GLN A 174 -10.23 5.47 -3.01
CA GLN A 174 -10.52 6.87 -3.29
C GLN A 174 -9.88 7.30 -4.62
N THR A 175 -8.60 7.02 -4.78
CA THR A 175 -7.86 7.29 -6.01
C THR A 175 -6.57 6.48 -6.07
N ILE A 176 -6.05 6.32 -7.27
CA ILE A 176 -4.68 5.87 -7.52
C ILE A 176 -3.92 7.01 -8.20
N ASP A 177 -2.81 7.42 -7.60
CA ASP A 177 -1.87 8.32 -8.25
C ASP A 177 -0.77 7.48 -8.90
N PHE A 178 -0.84 7.32 -10.21
CA PHE A 178 0.21 6.67 -10.97
C PHE A 178 1.39 7.62 -11.15
N GLY A 179 2.58 7.18 -10.75
CA GLY A 179 3.79 7.97 -10.92
C GLY A 179 3.97 9.09 -9.87
N HIS A 180 3.58 8.82 -8.63
CA HIS A 180 3.87 9.72 -7.51
C HIS A 180 5.41 9.74 -7.21
N PRO A 181 6.06 10.80 -6.74
CA PRO A 181 5.52 11.90 -5.96
C PRO A 181 4.86 13.00 -6.78
N ASN A 182 3.94 13.66 -6.16
CA ASN A 182 2.95 14.52 -6.73
C ASN A 182 3.52 15.53 -7.73
N PHE A 183 3.20 15.35 -9.01
CA PHE A 183 3.51 16.31 -10.07
C PHE A 183 2.90 17.71 -9.84
N ARG A 184 2.04 17.87 -8.81
CA ARG A 184 1.50 19.13 -8.32
C ARG A 184 2.53 19.98 -7.58
N ASP A 185 3.60 19.36 -7.06
CA ASP A 185 4.65 20.12 -6.41
C ASP A 185 5.53 20.81 -7.45
N SER A 186 5.36 22.14 -7.55
CA SER A 186 6.12 22.96 -8.48
C SER A 186 7.63 22.92 -8.24
N ASN A 187 8.06 22.67 -7.00
CA ASN A 187 9.47 22.53 -6.67
C ASN A 187 10.02 21.21 -7.20
N LEU A 188 9.23 20.13 -7.15
CA LEU A 188 9.60 18.86 -7.74
C LEU A 188 9.67 18.92 -9.27
N LYS A 189 8.81 19.71 -9.93
CA LYS A 189 8.92 19.96 -11.36
C LYS A 189 10.28 20.54 -11.73
N LYS A 190 10.74 21.59 -11.03
CA LYS A 190 12.05 22.22 -11.25
C LYS A 190 13.23 21.25 -11.00
N TYR A 191 13.12 20.41 -9.98
CA TYR A 191 14.18 19.44 -9.63
C TYR A 191 14.35 18.33 -10.68
N ASN A 192 13.33 18.11 -11.50
CA ASN A 192 13.23 16.94 -12.36
C ASN A 192 13.10 17.30 -13.84
N GLU A 193 13.16 18.58 -14.18
CA GLU A 193 13.35 19.02 -15.58
C GLU A 193 14.59 18.31 -16.13
N GLY A 194 14.39 17.45 -17.13
CA GLY A 194 15.45 16.68 -17.77
C GLY A 194 15.72 15.27 -17.20
N LYS A 195 15.01 14.81 -16.16
CA LYS A 195 15.10 13.41 -15.69
C LYS A 195 13.98 12.57 -16.30
N PRO A 196 14.23 11.76 -17.32
CA PRO A 196 13.20 10.90 -17.90
C PRO A 196 12.64 9.94 -16.85
N ASN A 197 11.33 9.73 -16.86
CA ASN A 197 10.62 8.76 -16.00
C ASN A 197 10.63 9.03 -14.48
N TYR A 198 10.99 10.22 -14.02
CA TYR A 198 10.93 10.52 -12.57
C TYR A 198 9.52 10.28 -11.99
N TRP A 199 8.49 10.68 -12.70
CA TRP A 199 7.08 10.55 -12.31
C TRP A 199 6.55 9.11 -12.37
N LYS A 200 7.34 8.17 -12.92
CA LYS A 200 6.97 6.76 -13.03
C LYS A 200 7.51 5.88 -11.90
N LYS A 201 8.17 6.45 -10.89
CA LYS A 201 8.89 5.67 -9.88
C LYS A 201 8.04 5.08 -8.78
N GLU A 202 7.04 5.80 -8.32
CA GLU A 202 6.14 5.35 -7.25
C GLU A 202 4.69 5.48 -7.73
N HIS A 203 3.86 4.56 -7.28
CA HIS A 203 2.42 4.64 -7.41
C HIS A 203 1.82 4.69 -6.01
N GLN A 204 0.68 5.33 -5.85
CA GLN A 204 0.08 5.51 -4.56
C GLN A 204 -1.41 5.19 -4.60
N VAL A 205 -1.85 4.19 -3.82
CA VAL A 205 -3.27 3.92 -3.56
C VAL A 205 -3.69 4.71 -2.35
N LYS A 206 -4.81 5.42 -2.45
CA LYS A 206 -5.39 6.22 -1.37
C LYS A 206 -6.74 5.67 -0.97
N ILE A 207 -6.92 5.46 0.32
CA ILE A 207 -8.12 4.89 0.91
C ILE A 207 -8.51 5.75 2.11
N TRP A 208 -9.80 6.03 2.29
CA TRP A 208 -10.24 6.75 3.48
C TRP A 208 -9.99 5.92 4.74
N ALA A 209 -9.64 6.59 5.86
CA ALA A 209 -9.29 5.92 7.10
C ALA A 209 -10.41 5.00 7.61
N ASN A 210 -11.66 5.46 7.62
CA ASN A 210 -12.81 4.66 8.02
C ASN A 210 -13.05 3.44 7.10
N GLU A 211 -12.77 3.56 5.81
CA GLU A 211 -12.91 2.44 4.86
C GLU A 211 -11.80 1.40 5.00
N PHE A 212 -10.62 1.83 5.41
CA PHE A 212 -9.49 0.91 5.64
C PHE A 212 -9.52 0.22 7.00
N LEU A 213 -10.32 0.71 7.95
CA LEU A 213 -10.41 0.18 9.30
C LEU A 213 -10.66 -1.35 9.38
N PRO A 214 -11.48 -1.98 8.51
CA PRO A 214 -11.67 -3.43 8.52
C PRO A 214 -10.42 -4.26 8.17
N ILE A 215 -9.44 -3.67 7.48
CA ILE A 215 -8.14 -4.28 7.22
C ILE A 215 -7.19 -3.95 8.38
N GLY A 216 -7.01 -2.66 8.67
CA GLY A 216 -6.14 -2.18 9.71
C GLY A 216 -4.65 -2.41 9.46
N PHE A 217 -3.88 -2.20 10.51
CA PHE A 217 -2.45 -2.44 10.59
C PHE A 217 -2.14 -3.41 11.73
N ASN A 218 -1.10 -4.23 11.59
CA ASN A 218 -0.55 -5.00 12.69
C ASN A 218 0.38 -4.15 13.56
N ILE A 219 1.01 -3.14 12.98
CA ILE A 219 1.85 -2.17 13.69
C ILE A 219 0.95 -1.31 14.59
N VAL A 220 1.10 -1.48 15.91
CA VAL A 220 0.18 -0.97 16.93
C VAL A 220 -0.02 0.55 16.86
N HIS A 221 1.04 1.35 16.71
CA HIS A 221 0.87 2.81 16.65
C HIS A 221 0.18 3.26 15.36
N LYS A 222 0.40 2.57 14.23
CA LYS A 222 -0.34 2.83 12.98
C LYS A 222 -1.81 2.47 13.12
N GLN A 223 -2.12 1.37 13.80
CA GLN A 223 -3.49 0.95 14.07
C GLN A 223 -4.23 1.98 14.96
N ARG A 224 -3.60 2.45 16.04
CA ARG A 224 -4.15 3.50 16.88
C ARG A 224 -4.40 4.81 16.14
N ALA A 225 -3.46 5.20 15.27
CA ALA A 225 -3.64 6.38 14.43
C ALA A 225 -4.81 6.19 13.44
N LEU A 226 -4.96 4.99 12.87
CA LEU A 226 -6.07 4.67 11.98
C LEU A 226 -7.42 4.77 12.68
N GLU A 227 -7.53 4.19 13.86
CA GLU A 227 -8.76 4.22 14.68
C GLU A 227 -9.16 5.66 15.00
N ARG A 228 -8.22 6.46 15.52
CA ARG A 228 -8.45 7.88 15.82
C ARG A 228 -8.89 8.66 14.56
N TYR A 229 -8.21 8.48 13.44
CA TYR A 229 -8.55 9.19 12.21
C TYR A 229 -9.83 8.71 11.53
N ALA A 230 -10.20 7.45 11.72
CA ALA A 230 -11.49 6.93 11.27
C ALA A 230 -12.64 7.56 12.07
N GLU A 231 -12.47 7.70 13.38
CA GLU A 231 -13.44 8.35 14.27
C GLU A 231 -13.58 9.85 13.94
N GLU A 232 -12.48 10.60 13.85
CA GLU A 232 -12.48 12.02 13.46
C GLU A 232 -13.19 12.24 12.11
N LEU A 233 -13.04 11.32 11.16
CA LEU A 233 -13.71 11.40 9.86
C LEU A 233 -15.21 11.17 9.98
N LEU A 234 -15.65 10.21 10.79
CA LEU A 234 -17.07 9.91 11.00
C LEU A 234 -17.77 11.08 11.70
N ASP A 235 -17.15 11.68 12.71
CA ASP A 235 -17.66 12.86 13.40
C ASP A 235 -17.82 14.03 12.43
N TYR A 236 -16.80 14.28 11.61
CA TYR A 236 -16.84 15.31 10.58
C TYR A 236 -17.97 15.06 9.56
N LEU A 237 -18.20 13.80 9.17
CA LEU A 237 -19.28 13.43 8.26
C LEU A 237 -20.65 13.70 8.88
N ASP A 238 -20.80 13.41 10.15
CA ASP A 238 -22.06 13.63 10.87
C ASP A 238 -22.38 15.10 11.07
N GLU A 239 -21.39 15.92 11.36
CA GLU A 239 -21.55 17.38 11.46
C GLU A 239 -21.92 18.04 10.12
N LYS A 240 -21.45 17.48 9.01
CA LYS A 240 -21.57 18.05 7.66
C LYS A 240 -22.63 17.38 6.79
N LYS A 241 -23.61 16.68 7.39
CA LYS A 241 -24.71 15.98 6.68
C LYS A 241 -25.44 16.81 5.61
N THR A 242 -25.37 18.14 5.69
CA THR A 242 -26.07 19.05 4.77
C THR A 242 -25.26 19.42 3.52
N HIS A 243 -23.97 19.11 3.46
CA HIS A 243 -23.11 19.44 2.33
C HIS A 243 -22.79 18.23 1.49
N GLN A 244 -23.05 18.30 0.18
CA GLN A 244 -22.61 17.30 -0.78
C GLN A 244 -21.09 17.42 -0.98
N PHE A 245 -20.32 16.74 -0.18
CA PHE A 245 -18.87 16.69 -0.38
C PHE A 245 -18.51 15.74 -1.50
N TYR A 246 -17.50 16.12 -2.27
CA TYR A 246 -17.02 15.30 -3.36
C TYR A 246 -16.50 13.93 -2.88
N TRP A 247 -16.08 13.78 -1.64
CA TRP A 247 -15.61 12.54 -1.05
C TRP A 247 -16.73 11.57 -0.61
N GLU A 248 -18.00 11.99 -0.53
CA GLU A 248 -19.12 11.05 -0.52
C GLU A 248 -19.16 10.24 -1.82
N LYS A 249 -18.63 10.78 -2.90
CA LYS A 249 -18.57 10.13 -4.20
C LYS A 249 -17.71 8.85 -4.22
N PRO A 250 -16.51 8.79 -3.60
CA PRO A 250 -15.71 7.57 -3.60
C PRO A 250 -16.43 6.37 -2.98
N VAL A 251 -17.15 6.55 -1.89
CA VAL A 251 -17.91 5.46 -1.26
C VAL A 251 -19.05 4.98 -2.18
N ARG A 252 -19.68 5.89 -2.91
CA ARG A 252 -20.75 5.59 -3.86
C ARG A 252 -20.25 5.19 -5.25
N LEU A 253 -18.97 5.36 -5.52
CA LEU A 253 -18.35 5.09 -6.83
C LEU A 253 -17.95 3.63 -7.05
N ARG A 254 -18.28 2.69 -6.16
CA ARG A 254 -17.91 1.27 -6.28
C ARG A 254 -18.17 0.67 -7.66
N ASN A 255 -19.15 1.18 -8.39
CA ASN A 255 -19.54 0.72 -9.73
C ASN A 255 -19.61 1.86 -10.77
N LYS A 256 -18.98 3.01 -10.50
CA LYS A 256 -19.00 4.14 -11.43
C LYS A 256 -17.68 4.27 -12.16
N PRO A 257 -17.67 4.88 -13.36
CA PRO A 257 -16.43 5.20 -14.06
C PRO A 257 -15.48 6.00 -13.19
N ILE A 258 -14.19 5.72 -13.35
CA ILE A 258 -13.11 6.43 -12.68
C ILE A 258 -12.88 7.73 -13.44
N HIS A 259 -12.92 8.85 -12.74
CA HIS A 259 -12.59 10.12 -13.36
C HIS A 259 -11.61 10.93 -12.51
N PRO A 260 -10.55 11.46 -13.10
CA PRO A 260 -9.72 12.47 -12.48
C PRO A 260 -10.56 13.71 -12.14
N MET A 261 -10.15 14.51 -11.16
CA MET A 261 -10.85 15.75 -10.81
C MET A 261 -10.86 16.69 -12.03
N GLU A 262 -12.06 17.10 -12.48
CA GLU A 262 -12.27 17.78 -13.75
C GLU A 262 -11.50 19.10 -13.89
N ASN A 263 -11.33 19.82 -12.79
CA ASN A 263 -10.73 21.18 -12.75
C ASN A 263 -9.30 21.19 -12.19
N ASP A 264 -8.62 20.07 -12.18
CA ASP A 264 -7.27 20.01 -11.65
C ASP A 264 -6.22 20.18 -12.76
N ASP A 265 -5.77 21.43 -12.96
CA ASP A 265 -4.74 21.78 -13.94
C ASP A 265 -3.40 21.07 -13.70
N SER A 266 -3.21 20.44 -12.56
CA SER A 266 -2.03 19.64 -12.27
C SER A 266 -2.09 18.24 -12.91
N LEU A 267 -3.25 17.80 -13.38
CA LEU A 267 -3.38 16.52 -14.08
C LEU A 267 -2.80 16.58 -15.50
N PRO A 268 -2.19 15.50 -15.98
CA PRO A 268 -1.81 15.39 -17.38
C PRO A 268 -3.00 15.66 -18.30
N GLU A 269 -2.80 16.47 -19.35
CA GLU A 269 -3.84 16.86 -20.29
C GLU A 269 -4.58 15.66 -20.88
N LYS A 270 -3.86 14.58 -21.15
CA LYS A 270 -4.41 13.35 -21.73
C LYS A 270 -5.46 12.63 -20.85
N ILE A 271 -5.52 12.92 -19.55
CA ILE A 271 -6.50 12.30 -18.62
C ILE A 271 -7.47 13.32 -18.00
N ARG A 272 -7.19 14.63 -18.13
CA ARG A 272 -8.00 15.68 -17.55
C ARG A 272 -9.42 15.67 -18.12
N GLY A 273 -10.43 15.66 -17.25
CA GLY A 273 -11.83 15.64 -17.63
C GLY A 273 -12.34 14.35 -18.29
N LYS A 274 -11.50 13.34 -18.46
CA LYS A 274 -11.89 12.04 -19.01
C LYS A 274 -12.43 11.10 -17.93
N HIS A 275 -13.31 10.20 -18.33
CA HIS A 275 -13.83 9.12 -17.51
C HIS A 275 -13.24 7.79 -17.99
N PHE A 276 -12.96 6.90 -17.05
CA PHE A 276 -12.38 5.59 -17.32
C PHE A 276 -13.19 4.50 -16.62
N ASP A 277 -13.39 3.38 -17.29
CA ASP A 277 -14.20 2.26 -16.78
C ASP A 277 -13.41 1.42 -15.75
N SER A 278 -12.08 1.50 -15.79
CA SER A 278 -11.21 0.76 -14.89
C SER A 278 -9.89 1.47 -14.63
N TRP A 279 -9.24 1.14 -13.51
CA TRP A 279 -7.88 1.60 -13.20
C TRP A 279 -6.86 1.16 -14.26
N THR A 280 -7.07 -0.02 -14.86
CA THR A 280 -6.22 -0.51 -15.95
C THR A 280 -6.30 0.41 -17.17
N GLN A 281 -7.50 0.86 -17.54
CA GLN A 281 -7.69 1.78 -18.66
C GLN A 281 -7.02 3.14 -18.38
N LEU A 282 -7.18 3.68 -17.17
CA LEU A 282 -6.48 4.91 -16.76
C LEU A 282 -4.95 4.74 -16.80
N ALA A 283 -4.42 3.62 -16.29
CA ALA A 283 -2.99 3.34 -16.31
C ALA A 283 -2.44 3.29 -17.74
N LYS A 284 -3.14 2.63 -18.67
CA LYS A 284 -2.76 2.57 -20.09
C LYS A 284 -2.74 3.95 -20.75
N GLU A 285 -3.75 4.78 -20.47
CA GLU A 285 -3.78 6.15 -20.99
C GLU A 285 -2.62 7.00 -20.46
N LEU A 286 -2.14 6.72 -19.26
CA LEU A 286 -0.93 7.32 -18.68
C LEU A 286 0.37 6.76 -19.27
N GLY A 287 0.30 5.69 -20.07
CA GLY A 287 1.44 5.04 -20.72
C GLY A 287 2.10 3.95 -19.87
N TYR A 288 1.32 3.32 -18.99
CA TYR A 288 1.71 2.10 -18.28
C TYR A 288 1.05 0.89 -18.97
N GLY A 289 1.79 -0.21 -19.09
CA GLY A 289 1.27 -1.46 -19.62
C GLY A 289 0.99 -1.40 -21.12
N GLU A 290 2.04 -1.38 -21.90
CA GLU A 290 1.98 -1.69 -23.33
C GLU A 290 1.61 -3.15 -23.57
#